data_8697664f5ec3bb7363207ab893aa4fbc
#
_entry.id   8697664f5ec3bb7363207ab893aa4fbc
#
_cell.length_a   1.000
_cell.length_b   1.000
_cell.length_c   1.000
_cell.angle_alpha   90.00
_cell.angle_beta   90.00
_cell.angle_gamma   90.00
#
_symmetry.space_group_name_H-M   'P 1'
#
loop_
_entity.id
_entity.type
_entity.pdbx_description
1 polymer ?
#
loop_
_entity_poly.entity_id
_entity_poly.type
_entity_poly.pdbx_seq_one_letter_code
_entity_poly.pdbx_strand_id
1 'polypeptide(L)'
;CQNNGEGPARKIRLETDIPDMFDKKTFQIEGMYPECPICPKGEEPTVSCLDTIIQKKQIIFTFKNIYLPGTEQKNVKEKDSTKGFIRYSMKFNEDFHKTNTRSRTSIIFDKNEPIITNYAVTRFLPAISIGAKAGYNFYPNLEKSTSYFVGATISPFKSYRFYWQAEWINALNQHNSTISIANTFDTNAN
;
A
#
# COMPACT_ATOMS: atom_id res chain seq x y z
N CYS A 1 4.15 2.38 -15.63
CA CYS A 1 4.98 2.25 -16.86
C CYS A 1 5.05 3.58 -17.59
N GLN A 2 6.07 3.75 -18.42
CA GLN A 2 6.26 4.91 -19.27
C GLN A 2 6.62 4.44 -20.69
N ASN A 3 6.04 5.07 -21.70
CA ASN A 3 6.41 4.81 -23.08
C ASN A 3 7.55 5.75 -23.49
N ASN A 4 8.75 5.21 -23.61
CA ASN A 4 9.94 5.97 -24.00
C ASN A 4 10.21 5.94 -25.52
N GLY A 5 9.23 5.48 -26.30
CA GLY A 5 9.38 5.39 -27.76
C GLY A 5 9.09 6.69 -28.51
N GLU A 6 9.31 6.65 -29.83
CA GLU A 6 9.03 7.75 -30.77
C GLU A 6 7.54 7.84 -31.15
N GLY A 7 6.76 6.78 -30.91
CA GLY A 7 5.36 6.69 -31.27
C GLY A 7 4.45 6.25 -30.14
N PRO A 8 3.12 6.39 -30.32
CA PRO A 8 2.17 6.01 -29.28
C PRO A 8 2.01 4.49 -29.19
N ALA A 9 1.93 3.96 -27.99
CA ALA A 9 1.52 2.59 -27.74
C ALA A 9 0.00 2.45 -27.83
N ARG A 10 -0.45 1.42 -28.54
CA ARG A 10 -1.87 1.10 -28.75
C ARG A 10 -2.35 -0.09 -27.95
N LYS A 11 -1.42 -0.97 -27.59
CA LYS A 11 -1.66 -2.13 -26.77
C LYS A 11 -0.57 -2.27 -25.73
N ILE A 12 -0.94 -2.47 -24.48
CA ILE A 12 0.01 -2.74 -23.40
C ILE A 12 -0.46 -3.98 -22.67
N ARG A 13 0.47 -4.92 -22.47
CA ARG A 13 0.23 -6.11 -21.66
C ARG A 13 1.14 -6.07 -20.45
N LEU A 14 0.55 -6.19 -19.27
CA LEU A 14 1.23 -6.26 -17.99
C LEU A 14 1.02 -7.65 -17.40
N GLU A 15 2.10 -8.35 -17.10
CA GLU A 15 2.08 -9.66 -16.45
C GLU A 15 2.71 -9.49 -15.08
N THR A 16 1.91 -9.49 -14.03
CA THR A 16 2.35 -9.22 -12.66
C THR A 16 2.29 -10.47 -11.81
N ASP A 17 3.42 -10.83 -11.21
CA ASP A 17 3.50 -11.94 -10.26
C ASP A 17 2.71 -11.59 -8.99
N ILE A 18 1.88 -12.53 -8.52
CA ILE A 18 1.10 -12.39 -7.29
C ILE A 18 1.53 -13.46 -6.29
N PRO A 19 1.93 -13.05 -5.08
CA PRO A 19 2.15 -13.97 -3.98
C PRO A 19 0.89 -14.75 -3.61
N ASP A 20 1.05 -16.01 -3.20
CA ASP A 20 -0.05 -16.92 -2.87
C ASP A 20 -0.88 -16.49 -1.65
N MET A 21 -0.38 -15.52 -0.87
CA MET A 21 -1.06 -15.01 0.32
C MET A 21 -2.30 -14.16 0.06
N PHE A 22 -2.54 -13.77 -1.19
CA PHE A 22 -3.67 -12.92 -1.55
C PHE A 22 -4.89 -13.73 -1.97
N ASP A 23 -6.05 -13.34 -1.46
CA ASP A 23 -7.34 -13.86 -1.91
C ASP A 23 -7.76 -13.17 -3.21
N LYS A 24 -7.58 -13.90 -4.31
CA LYS A 24 -7.87 -13.42 -5.66
C LYS A 24 -9.35 -13.15 -5.93
N LYS A 25 -10.25 -13.73 -5.13
CA LYS A 25 -11.69 -13.47 -5.24
C LYS A 25 -12.04 -12.04 -4.81
N THR A 26 -11.17 -11.41 -4.04
CA THR A 26 -11.34 -10.04 -3.55
C THR A 26 -10.67 -9.00 -4.45
N PHE A 27 -10.17 -9.40 -5.61
CA PHE A 27 -9.53 -8.52 -6.57
C PHE A 27 -10.49 -7.41 -7.02
N GLN A 28 -10.02 -6.15 -6.94
CA GLN A 28 -10.75 -4.97 -7.40
C GLN A 28 -9.79 -4.01 -8.10
N ILE A 29 -10.24 -3.44 -9.23
CA ILE A 29 -9.53 -2.37 -9.93
C ILE A 29 -10.02 -1.05 -9.34
N GLU A 30 -9.08 -0.23 -8.88
CA GLU A 30 -9.35 1.08 -8.24
C GLU A 30 -9.13 2.25 -9.20
N GLY A 31 -8.32 2.06 -10.23
CA GLY A 31 -8.06 3.11 -11.22
C GLY A 31 -7.02 2.70 -12.24
N MET A 32 -7.03 3.40 -13.36
CA MET A 32 -6.08 3.18 -14.45
C MET A 32 -5.89 4.44 -15.28
N TYR A 33 -4.75 4.53 -15.96
CA TYR A 33 -4.49 5.50 -17.00
C TYR A 33 -3.61 4.83 -18.08
N PRO A 34 -3.85 5.06 -19.37
CA PRO A 34 -4.96 5.85 -19.94
C PRO A 34 -6.32 5.23 -19.62
N GLU A 35 -7.31 6.11 -19.49
CA GLU A 35 -8.71 5.69 -19.35
C GLU A 35 -9.21 5.09 -20.66
N CYS A 36 -10.11 4.14 -20.56
CA CYS A 36 -10.75 3.54 -21.72
C CYS A 36 -11.99 4.32 -22.16
N PRO A 37 -12.31 4.19 -23.39
CA PRO A 37 -11.49 4.23 -24.58
C PRO A 37 -11.46 5.63 -25.18
N ILE A 38 -10.50 5.88 -26.05
CA ILE A 38 -10.65 7.00 -26.99
C ILE A 38 -11.72 6.57 -27.99
N CYS A 39 -12.97 6.72 -27.64
CA CYS A 39 -14.07 6.60 -28.59
C CYS A 39 -14.17 7.89 -29.42
N PRO A 40 -14.50 7.81 -30.70
CA PRO A 40 -14.94 8.96 -31.46
C PRO A 40 -16.07 9.67 -30.70
N LYS A 41 -16.08 11.01 -30.70
CA LYS A 41 -17.12 11.79 -30.01
C LYS A 41 -18.49 11.34 -30.48
N GLY A 42 -19.29 10.80 -29.57
CA GLY A 42 -20.69 10.40 -29.80
C GLY A 42 -20.95 8.90 -29.88
N GLU A 43 -19.91 8.04 -29.76
CA GLU A 43 -20.09 6.60 -29.67
C GLU A 43 -19.89 6.12 -28.22
N GLU A 44 -20.84 5.36 -27.72
CA GLU A 44 -20.71 4.64 -26.44
C GLU A 44 -19.61 3.57 -26.58
N PRO A 45 -18.75 3.39 -25.58
CA PRO A 45 -17.72 2.37 -25.62
C PRO A 45 -18.37 0.97 -25.62
N THR A 46 -18.44 0.36 -26.77
CA THR A 46 -19.01 -0.98 -26.97
C THR A 46 -18.08 -2.12 -26.58
N VAL A 47 -16.79 -1.83 -26.33
CA VAL A 47 -15.78 -2.84 -26.02
C VAL A 47 -14.92 -2.38 -24.85
N SER A 48 -14.80 -3.23 -23.83
CA SER A 48 -13.82 -2.99 -22.76
C SER A 48 -12.41 -2.90 -23.32
N CYS A 49 -11.68 -1.82 -23.01
CA CYS A 49 -10.29 -1.68 -23.42
C CYS A 49 -9.33 -2.42 -22.50
N LEU A 50 -9.78 -2.89 -21.36
CA LEU A 50 -8.98 -3.64 -20.39
C LEU A 50 -9.53 -5.06 -20.22
N ASP A 51 -8.74 -6.04 -20.65
CA ASP A 51 -8.95 -7.43 -20.30
C ASP A 51 -8.09 -7.79 -19.10
N THR A 52 -8.68 -8.48 -18.12
CA THR A 52 -7.97 -8.96 -16.93
C THR A 52 -8.11 -10.46 -16.82
N ILE A 53 -6.98 -11.17 -16.75
CA ILE A 53 -6.93 -12.62 -16.55
C ILE A 53 -6.20 -12.89 -15.25
N ILE A 54 -6.86 -13.53 -14.30
CA ILE A 54 -6.28 -13.92 -13.01
C ILE A 54 -5.91 -15.39 -13.06
N GLN A 55 -4.61 -15.68 -12.93
CA GLN A 55 -4.06 -17.02 -12.88
C GLN A 55 -3.59 -17.37 -11.47
N LYS A 56 -3.13 -18.61 -11.26
CA LYS A 56 -2.71 -19.05 -9.93
C LYS A 56 -1.60 -18.21 -9.29
N LYS A 57 -0.65 -17.72 -10.09
CA LYS A 57 0.51 -16.93 -9.59
C LYS A 57 0.69 -15.60 -10.28
N GLN A 58 -0.24 -15.21 -11.15
CA GLN A 58 -0.06 -14.06 -12.01
C GLN A 58 -1.39 -13.40 -12.34
N ILE A 59 -1.38 -12.07 -12.44
CA ILE A 59 -2.46 -11.31 -13.09
C ILE A 59 -1.91 -10.74 -14.39
N ILE A 60 -2.71 -10.90 -15.42
CA ILE A 60 -2.41 -10.37 -16.75
C ILE A 60 -3.44 -9.29 -17.07
N PHE A 61 -2.97 -8.06 -17.24
CA PHE A 61 -3.75 -6.96 -17.73
C PHE A 61 -3.40 -6.71 -19.18
N THR A 62 -4.40 -6.64 -20.04
CA THR A 62 -4.21 -6.31 -21.46
C THR A 62 -5.04 -5.09 -21.80
N PHE A 63 -4.36 -3.96 -21.95
CA PHE A 63 -4.96 -2.75 -22.50
C PHE A 63 -4.97 -2.85 -24.02
N LYS A 64 -6.13 -2.59 -24.62
CA LYS A 64 -6.35 -2.60 -26.07
C LYS A 64 -6.96 -1.28 -26.50
N ASN A 65 -6.66 -0.84 -27.72
CA ASN A 65 -7.21 0.38 -28.29
C ASN A 65 -6.99 1.63 -27.42
N ILE A 66 -5.83 1.71 -26.77
CA ILE A 66 -5.41 2.87 -25.99
C ILE A 66 -4.51 3.79 -26.81
N TYR A 67 -4.26 4.97 -26.28
CA TYR A 67 -3.30 5.91 -26.80
C TYR A 67 -2.38 6.37 -25.67
N LEU A 68 -1.20 5.79 -25.58
CA LEU A 68 -0.17 6.24 -24.64
C LEU A 68 1.00 6.84 -25.46
N PRO A 69 1.13 8.17 -25.52
CA PRO A 69 2.15 8.81 -26.34
C PRO A 69 3.56 8.43 -25.88
N GLY A 70 4.50 8.46 -26.80
CA GLY A 70 5.92 8.25 -26.52
C GLY A 70 6.61 9.55 -26.10
N THR A 71 7.66 9.45 -25.29
CA THR A 71 8.42 10.62 -24.79
C THR A 71 9.15 11.38 -25.90
N GLU A 72 9.51 10.71 -26.99
CA GLU A 72 10.22 11.28 -28.13
C GLU A 72 9.28 11.75 -29.25
N GLN A 73 7.99 11.63 -29.03
CA GLN A 73 6.99 12.07 -30.01
C GLN A 73 6.94 13.60 -30.06
N LYS A 74 7.03 14.18 -31.28
CA LYS A 74 7.19 15.64 -31.53
C LYS A 74 6.13 16.54 -30.86
N ASN A 75 4.95 16.04 -30.56
CA ASN A 75 3.82 16.83 -30.05
C ASN A 75 3.58 16.65 -28.55
N VAL A 76 4.44 15.94 -27.84
CA VAL A 76 4.29 15.69 -26.39
C VAL A 76 4.97 16.81 -25.62
N LYS A 77 4.16 17.69 -25.02
CA LYS A 77 4.64 18.79 -24.18
C LYS A 77 4.86 18.37 -22.74
N GLU A 78 4.04 17.44 -22.24
CA GLU A 78 4.07 16.98 -20.85
C GLU A 78 4.52 15.51 -20.78
N LYS A 79 5.64 15.26 -20.12
CA LYS A 79 6.16 13.89 -19.93
C LYS A 79 5.24 13.01 -19.12
N ASP A 80 4.35 13.58 -18.30
CA ASP A 80 3.41 12.80 -17.50
C ASP A 80 2.32 12.12 -18.35
N SER A 81 1.96 12.69 -19.49
CA SER A 81 1.03 12.07 -20.45
C SER A 81 1.56 10.76 -21.07
N THR A 82 2.86 10.52 -21.00
CA THR A 82 3.52 9.30 -21.50
C THR A 82 3.55 8.15 -20.47
N LYS A 83 3.07 8.42 -19.25
CA LYS A 83 3.05 7.45 -18.17
C LYS A 83 1.69 6.78 -18.09
N GLY A 84 1.68 5.45 -17.91
CA GLY A 84 0.49 4.68 -17.66
C GLY A 84 0.56 3.95 -16.33
N PHE A 85 -0.59 3.73 -15.69
CA PHE A 85 -0.69 2.93 -14.47
C PHE A 85 -1.99 2.12 -14.42
N ILE A 86 -1.97 1.08 -13.62
CA ILE A 86 -3.15 0.40 -13.11
C ILE A 86 -3.01 0.25 -11.60
N ARG A 87 -4.06 0.61 -10.88
CA ARG A 87 -4.17 0.45 -9.43
C ARG A 87 -5.22 -0.60 -9.14
N TYR A 88 -4.88 -1.55 -8.32
CA TYR A 88 -5.77 -2.61 -7.88
C TYR A 88 -5.48 -3.00 -6.45
N SER A 89 -6.45 -3.60 -5.79
CA SER A 89 -6.34 -4.13 -4.43
C SER A 89 -6.80 -5.57 -4.35
N MET A 90 -6.27 -6.27 -3.35
CA MET A 90 -6.69 -7.62 -2.95
C MET A 90 -6.53 -7.75 -1.44
N LYS A 91 -7.40 -8.51 -0.81
CA LYS A 91 -7.27 -8.87 0.60
C LYS A 91 -6.30 -10.03 0.77
N PHE A 92 -5.75 -10.16 1.96
CA PHE A 92 -4.99 -11.35 2.32
C PHE A 92 -5.93 -12.52 2.59
N ASN A 93 -5.46 -13.74 2.37
CA ASN A 93 -6.15 -14.94 2.85
C ASN A 93 -6.24 -14.91 4.39
N GLU A 94 -7.27 -15.51 4.96
CA GLU A 94 -7.48 -15.51 6.41
C GLU A 94 -6.31 -16.12 7.17
N ASP A 95 -5.71 -17.18 6.64
CA ASP A 95 -4.61 -17.93 7.26
C ASP A 95 -3.22 -17.56 6.71
N PHE A 96 -3.03 -16.33 6.21
CA PHE A 96 -1.73 -16.00 5.65
C PHE A 96 -0.65 -15.83 6.72
N HIS A 97 0.54 -16.35 6.45
CA HIS A 97 1.72 -16.09 7.25
C HIS A 97 2.45 -14.86 6.77
N LYS A 98 2.88 -14.00 7.70
CA LYS A 98 3.64 -12.77 7.41
C LYS A 98 5.05 -13.12 6.93
N THR A 99 5.18 -13.44 5.66
CA THR A 99 6.47 -13.67 5.00
C THR A 99 6.79 -12.54 4.04
N ASN A 100 8.06 -12.22 3.91
CA ASN A 100 8.50 -11.27 2.89
C ASN A 100 8.06 -11.77 1.52
N THR A 101 7.41 -10.89 0.75
CA THR A 101 6.97 -11.22 -0.59
C THR A 101 7.72 -10.43 -1.62
N ARG A 102 7.84 -11.00 -2.79
CA ARG A 102 8.44 -10.37 -3.96
C ARG A 102 7.46 -10.43 -5.11
N SER A 103 7.33 -9.34 -5.80
CA SER A 103 6.53 -9.24 -7.02
C SER A 103 7.30 -8.47 -8.07
N ARG A 104 7.14 -8.84 -9.32
CA ARG A 104 7.67 -8.12 -10.47
C ARG A 104 6.63 -8.10 -11.57
N THR A 105 6.80 -7.19 -12.50
CA THR A 105 5.90 -7.05 -13.65
C THR A 105 6.70 -7.12 -14.93
N SER A 106 6.21 -7.89 -15.89
CA SER A 106 6.65 -7.84 -17.28
C SER A 106 5.73 -6.91 -18.05
N ILE A 107 6.29 -5.98 -18.78
CA ILE A 107 5.57 -4.95 -19.54
C ILE A 107 5.86 -5.15 -21.01
N ILE A 108 4.82 -5.34 -21.82
CA ILE A 108 4.93 -5.54 -23.25
C ILE A 108 4.15 -4.43 -23.96
N PHE A 109 4.84 -3.59 -24.70
CA PHE A 109 4.25 -2.55 -25.54
C PHE A 109 4.07 -3.07 -26.95
N ASP A 110 2.84 -3.10 -27.45
CA ASP A 110 2.46 -3.54 -28.78
C ASP A 110 3.03 -4.92 -29.16
N LYS A 111 4.07 -4.98 -29.96
CA LYS A 111 4.77 -6.19 -30.40
C LYS A 111 6.23 -6.24 -29.94
N ASN A 112 6.63 -5.33 -29.06
CA ASN A 112 8.01 -5.24 -28.59
C ASN A 112 8.35 -6.36 -27.61
N GLU A 113 9.63 -6.52 -27.35
CA GLU A 113 10.11 -7.45 -26.34
C GLU A 113 9.65 -7.01 -24.92
N PRO A 114 9.43 -7.99 -24.01
CA PRO A 114 9.00 -7.69 -22.67
C PRO A 114 10.08 -6.98 -21.85
N ILE A 115 9.69 -5.90 -21.21
CA ILE A 115 10.52 -5.17 -20.25
C ILE A 115 10.18 -5.70 -18.85
N ILE A 116 11.15 -6.31 -18.19
CA ILE A 116 10.96 -6.90 -16.85
C ILE A 116 11.38 -5.86 -15.81
N THR A 117 10.49 -5.55 -14.86
CA THR A 117 10.79 -4.64 -13.76
C THR A 117 11.68 -5.29 -12.70
N ASN A 118 12.32 -4.49 -11.89
CA ASN A 118 12.93 -4.98 -10.65
C ASN A 118 11.87 -5.57 -9.71
N TYR A 119 12.31 -6.41 -8.76
CA TYR A 119 11.43 -6.93 -7.74
C TYR A 119 11.00 -5.83 -6.77
N ALA A 120 9.70 -5.66 -6.62
CA ALA A 120 9.13 -4.97 -5.47
C ALA A 120 9.07 -5.95 -4.29
N VAL A 121 9.68 -5.57 -3.17
CA VAL A 121 9.74 -6.41 -1.97
C VAL A 121 8.84 -5.80 -0.90
N THR A 122 7.82 -6.53 -0.50
CA THR A 122 6.99 -6.18 0.65
C THR A 122 7.51 -6.90 1.88
N ARG A 123 7.89 -6.13 2.89
CA ARG A 123 8.35 -6.63 4.18
C ARG A 123 7.26 -6.38 5.22
N PHE A 124 7.00 -7.38 6.03
CA PHE A 124 6.12 -7.21 7.18
C PHE A 124 6.94 -6.84 8.40
N LEU A 125 6.37 -5.98 9.24
CA LEU A 125 6.95 -5.68 10.54
C LEU A 125 7.04 -6.96 11.38
N PRO A 126 8.04 -7.05 12.26
CA PRO A 126 8.14 -8.17 13.18
C PRO A 126 6.85 -8.32 13.99
N ALA A 127 6.60 -9.53 14.52
CA ALA A 127 5.39 -9.85 15.27
C ALA A 127 5.26 -9.10 16.60
N ILE A 128 6.20 -8.25 16.95
CA ILE A 128 6.22 -7.43 18.16
C ILE A 128 6.33 -5.97 17.76
N SER A 129 5.43 -5.14 18.28
CA SER A 129 5.50 -3.69 18.19
C SER A 129 6.01 -3.14 19.51
N ILE A 130 7.04 -2.34 19.44
CA ILE A 130 7.63 -1.64 20.60
C ILE A 130 7.36 -0.16 20.40
N GLY A 131 6.76 0.48 21.39
CA GLY A 131 6.53 1.92 21.41
C GLY A 131 7.16 2.56 22.64
N ALA A 132 7.51 3.84 22.53
CA ALA A 132 7.92 4.66 23.64
C ALA A 132 7.11 5.96 23.63
N LYS A 133 6.78 6.46 24.81
CA LYS A 133 6.14 7.77 24.98
C LYS A 133 6.82 8.53 26.10
N ALA A 134 6.86 9.84 25.97
CA ALA A 134 7.31 10.74 27.02
C ALA A 134 6.43 11.99 26.98
N GLY A 135 6.18 12.59 28.10
CA GLY A 135 5.41 13.79 28.17
C GLY A 135 5.69 14.60 29.44
N TYR A 136 5.27 15.84 29.39
CA TYR A 136 5.42 16.81 30.44
C TYR A 136 4.08 17.50 30.67
N ASN A 137 3.59 17.48 31.91
CA ASN A 137 2.35 18.16 32.28
C ASN A 137 2.71 19.35 33.18
N PHE A 138 2.13 20.47 32.86
CA PHE A 138 2.23 21.68 33.66
C PHE A 138 0.83 22.09 34.12
N TYR A 139 0.65 22.24 35.42
CA TYR A 139 -0.61 22.61 36.04
C TYR A 139 -0.53 24.00 36.67
N PRO A 140 -0.83 25.08 35.92
CA PRO A 140 -0.65 26.43 36.38
C PRO A 140 -1.53 26.79 37.57
N ASN A 141 -2.66 26.10 37.73
CA ASN A 141 -3.66 26.37 38.79
C ASN A 141 -3.41 25.54 40.07
N LEU A 142 -2.41 24.71 40.09
CA LEU A 142 -2.02 23.88 41.24
C LEU A 142 -0.59 24.24 41.67
N GLU A 143 -0.41 25.43 42.26
CA GLU A 143 0.88 25.90 42.79
C GLU A 143 2.09 25.67 41.88
N LYS A 144 1.88 25.79 40.54
CA LYS A 144 2.88 25.52 39.50
C LYS A 144 3.40 24.06 39.53
N SER A 145 2.54 23.13 39.86
CA SER A 145 2.98 21.74 39.87
C SER A 145 3.26 21.23 38.46
N THR A 146 4.30 20.44 38.38
CA THR A 146 4.76 19.83 37.15
C THR A 146 4.92 18.34 37.32
N SER A 147 4.58 17.58 36.27
CA SER A 147 4.88 16.18 36.23
C SER A 147 5.46 15.80 34.87
N TYR A 148 6.36 14.87 34.85
CA TYR A 148 6.81 14.24 33.60
C TYR A 148 6.60 12.73 33.68
N PHE A 149 6.41 12.16 32.53
CA PHE A 149 6.22 10.72 32.41
C PHE A 149 7.06 10.17 31.26
N VAL A 150 7.54 8.96 31.44
CA VAL A 150 8.17 8.15 30.42
C VAL A 150 7.51 6.80 30.44
N GLY A 151 7.13 6.31 29.27
CA GLY A 151 6.46 5.03 29.13
C GLY A 151 7.01 4.21 27.98
N ALA A 152 6.92 2.91 28.12
CA ALA A 152 7.21 1.94 27.08
C ALA A 152 6.01 1.03 26.89
N THR A 153 5.75 0.67 25.62
CA THR A 153 4.69 -0.27 25.27
C THR A 153 5.27 -1.41 24.47
N ILE A 154 4.82 -2.61 24.76
CA ILE A 154 5.14 -3.81 24.00
C ILE A 154 3.81 -4.47 23.63
N SER A 155 3.55 -4.60 22.34
CA SER A 155 2.34 -5.22 21.84
C SER A 155 2.70 -6.33 20.85
N PRO A 156 2.26 -7.56 21.06
CA PRO A 156 2.35 -8.60 20.06
C PRO A 156 1.53 -8.20 18.84
N PHE A 157 2.13 -8.33 17.67
CA PHE A 157 1.47 -7.97 16.43
C PHE A 157 0.52 -9.12 16.06
N LYS A 158 -0.80 -8.86 16.07
CA LYS A 158 -1.87 -9.76 15.65
C LYS A 158 -2.20 -10.92 16.60
N SER A 159 -3.47 -11.21 16.73
CA SER A 159 -4.11 -12.33 17.43
C SER A 159 -4.08 -12.31 18.96
N TYR A 160 -3.28 -11.47 19.57
CA TYR A 160 -3.27 -11.34 21.01
C TYR A 160 -4.19 -10.19 21.43
N ARG A 161 -5.06 -10.44 22.38
CA ARG A 161 -6.04 -9.48 22.90
C ARG A 161 -5.50 -8.66 24.07
N PHE A 162 -4.20 -8.60 24.24
CA PHE A 162 -3.59 -7.84 25.32
C PHE A 162 -2.31 -7.13 24.82
N TYR A 163 -2.05 -5.98 25.46
CA TYR A 163 -0.79 -5.29 25.32
C TYR A 163 -0.24 -4.97 26.72
N TRP A 164 1.05 -4.84 26.82
CA TRP A 164 1.74 -4.43 28.03
C TRP A 164 2.17 -2.98 27.88
N GLN A 165 1.82 -2.16 28.88
CA GLN A 165 2.28 -0.78 28.97
C GLN A 165 2.84 -0.56 30.36
N ALA A 166 4.08 -0.11 30.43
CA ALA A 166 4.71 0.39 31.66
C ALA A 166 4.90 1.90 31.54
N GLU A 167 4.51 2.62 32.56
CA GLU A 167 4.62 4.07 32.60
C GLU A 167 5.15 4.48 33.96
N TRP A 168 6.23 5.28 33.95
CA TRP A 168 6.77 5.90 35.14
C TRP A 168 6.42 7.39 35.11
N ILE A 169 5.78 7.87 36.21
CA ILE A 169 5.34 9.24 36.37
C ILE A 169 6.04 9.81 37.59
N ASN A 170 6.74 10.92 37.42
CA ASN A 170 7.30 11.69 38.51
C ASN A 170 6.57 13.04 38.62
N ALA A 171 5.92 13.25 39.75
CA ALA A 171 5.23 14.49 40.09
C ALA A 171 6.08 15.28 41.11
N LEU A 172 6.57 16.43 40.70
CA LEU A 172 7.54 17.21 41.48
C LEU A 172 6.97 17.95 42.71
N ASN A 173 5.66 17.95 42.92
CA ASN A 173 5.05 18.66 44.05
C ASN A 173 4.58 17.80 45.21
N GLN A 174 4.67 16.53 45.08
CA GLN A 174 4.46 15.61 46.22
C GLN A 174 5.38 14.42 46.06
N HIS A 175 6.10 14.07 47.07
CA HIS A 175 7.16 13.09 47.15
C HIS A 175 6.78 11.65 46.75
N ASN A 176 5.86 11.47 45.83
CA ASN A 176 5.39 10.16 45.39
C ASN A 176 5.76 9.88 43.96
N SER A 177 6.70 9.01 43.73
CA SER A 177 6.88 8.34 42.45
C SER A 177 5.95 7.16 42.38
N THR A 178 5.10 7.12 41.35
CA THR A 178 4.18 6.01 41.16
C THR A 178 4.58 5.27 39.89
N ILE A 179 4.83 3.99 40.01
CA ILE A 179 4.97 3.10 38.84
C ILE A 179 3.63 2.43 38.66
N SER A 180 2.97 2.69 37.56
CA SER A 180 1.75 2.00 37.17
C SER A 180 2.04 0.99 36.05
N ILE A 181 1.67 -0.24 36.27
CA ILE A 181 1.66 -1.29 35.24
C ILE A 181 0.20 -1.57 34.93
N ALA A 182 -0.24 -1.22 33.73
CA ALA A 182 -1.58 -1.50 33.29
C ALA A 182 -1.57 -2.68 32.33
N ASN A 183 -2.42 -3.65 32.60
CA ASN A 183 -2.72 -4.77 31.72
C ASN A 183 -4.17 -4.58 31.23
N THR A 184 -4.33 -4.25 29.97
CA THR A 184 -5.65 -3.96 29.39
C THR A 184 -6.04 -5.10 28.48
N PHE A 185 -7.19 -5.71 28.75
CA PHE A 185 -7.81 -6.70 27.88
C PHE A 185 -8.81 -5.98 26.96
N ASP A 186 -8.62 -6.11 25.67
CA ASP A 186 -9.61 -5.66 24.72
C ASP A 186 -10.67 -6.75 24.55
N THR A 187 -11.86 -6.49 25.11
CA THR A 187 -13.01 -7.40 25.05
C THR A 187 -13.87 -7.22 23.78
N ASN A 188 -13.53 -6.25 22.92
CA ASN A 188 -14.36 -5.88 21.77
C ASN A 188 -13.83 -6.39 20.41
N ALA A 189 -12.92 -7.34 20.41
CA ALA A 189 -12.48 -7.95 19.16
C ALA A 189 -13.46 -9.07 18.72
N ASN A 190 -14.51 -8.66 18.02
CA ASN A 190 -15.34 -9.56 17.19
C ASN A 190 -14.78 -9.63 15.78
#